data_90412c7e0e919d71b008fb1d9ad35f2b
#
_entry.id   90412c7e0e919d71b008fb1d9ad35f2b
#
_cell.length_a   1.000
_cell.length_b   1.000
_cell.length_c   1.000
_cell.angle_alpha   90.00
_cell.angle_beta   90.00
_cell.angle_gamma   90.00
#
_symmetry.space_group_name_H-M   'P 1'
#
loop_
_entity.id
_entity.type
_entity.pdbx_description
1 polymer ?
#
loop_
_entity_poly.entity_id
_entity_poly.type
_entity_poly.pdbx_seq_one_letter_code
_entity_poly.pdbx_strand_id
1 'polypeptide(L)'
;MTEFAGELSPPFEIVEPQTWRAPIIFNSPHSGSVYPAEFLEASRIDVTSLRRSEDSFMDELIAGVSGRGFPIVRVNFPRSYVDVNREPYELDPRMFTGRLPSFANTRSMRVAGGLGTIPRVVGDGQEIYRERLDVDEALRRIEVLYKPYHRALRRLINKAHQAFGTVILVDCHSMPSIGVSRDEPRRPDIVIGDRYGTSCAPLLPDLVEEIMGSLGYSIGRNKPY
;
A
#
# COMPACT_ATOMS: atom_id res chain seq x y z
N MET A 1 11.88 25.75 -0.41
CA MET A 1 11.20 24.76 -1.30
C MET A 1 12.13 23.59 -1.39
N THR A 2 11.81 22.54 -0.74
CA THR A 2 12.67 21.49 -0.21
C THR A 2 13.00 20.44 -1.26
N GLU A 3 14.24 19.93 -1.24
CA GLU A 3 14.83 18.82 -2.04
C GLU A 3 13.96 17.56 -2.15
N PHE A 4 13.05 17.39 -1.19
CA PHE A 4 12.06 16.32 -1.11
C PHE A 4 11.20 16.11 -2.36
N ALA A 5 10.83 17.20 -3.06
CA ALA A 5 10.03 17.11 -4.28
C ALA A 5 10.83 16.59 -5.48
N GLY A 6 12.16 16.63 -5.44
CA GLY A 6 13.01 16.17 -6.54
C GLY A 6 13.15 14.65 -6.59
N GLU A 7 13.42 14.00 -5.46
CA GLU A 7 13.67 12.56 -5.39
C GLU A 7 12.40 11.71 -5.63
N LEU A 8 11.24 12.21 -5.19
CA LEU A 8 9.93 11.58 -5.36
C LEU A 8 9.08 12.27 -6.46
N SER A 9 9.68 12.60 -7.58
CA SER A 9 8.98 13.23 -8.70
C SER A 9 9.02 12.33 -9.94
N PRO A 10 7.88 11.72 -10.33
CA PRO A 10 6.58 11.76 -9.64
C PRO A 10 6.51 10.84 -8.42
N PRO A 11 5.67 11.15 -7.39
CA PRO A 11 5.54 10.30 -6.20
C PRO A 11 4.76 9.01 -6.46
N PHE A 12 3.96 8.96 -7.49
CA PHE A 12 3.23 7.80 -7.97
C PHE A 12 2.99 7.93 -9.46
N GLU A 13 2.71 6.83 -10.12
CA GLU A 13 2.42 6.78 -11.55
C GLU A 13 1.03 6.21 -11.81
N ILE A 14 0.42 6.71 -12.89
CA ILE A 14 -0.80 6.17 -13.46
C ILE A 14 -0.49 5.74 -14.88
N VAL A 15 -0.60 4.44 -15.13
CA VAL A 15 -0.46 3.89 -16.48
C VAL A 15 -1.86 3.59 -16.99
N GLU A 16 -2.39 4.51 -17.80
CA GLU A 16 -3.70 4.32 -18.43
C GLU A 16 -3.55 3.64 -19.80
N PRO A 17 -4.40 2.64 -20.12
CA PRO A 17 -4.46 2.06 -21.44
C PRO A 17 -5.09 3.06 -22.44
N GLN A 18 -4.80 2.91 -23.72
CA GLN A 18 -5.46 3.72 -24.77
C GLN A 18 -7.00 3.54 -24.75
N THR A 19 -7.45 2.33 -24.46
CA THR A 19 -8.88 2.00 -24.37
C THR A 19 -9.10 1.10 -23.15
N TRP A 20 -10.04 1.48 -22.30
CA TRP A 20 -10.44 0.68 -21.16
C TRP A 20 -11.38 -0.46 -21.61
N ARG A 21 -11.03 -1.69 -21.24
CA ARG A 21 -11.82 -2.87 -21.60
C ARG A 21 -12.95 -3.19 -20.63
N ALA A 22 -12.75 -2.88 -19.36
CA ALA A 22 -13.70 -3.17 -18.29
C ALA A 22 -13.44 -2.22 -17.10
N PRO A 23 -14.39 -2.11 -16.16
CA PRO A 23 -14.30 -1.22 -14.99
C PRO A 23 -13.36 -1.75 -13.91
N ILE A 24 -12.18 -2.23 -14.29
CA ILE A 24 -11.20 -2.81 -13.36
C ILE A 24 -9.97 -1.91 -13.31
N ILE A 25 -9.58 -1.51 -12.10
CA ILE A 25 -8.38 -0.71 -11.82
C ILE A 25 -7.45 -1.56 -10.94
N PHE A 26 -6.19 -1.67 -11.33
CA PHE A 26 -5.16 -2.31 -10.53
C PHE A 26 -4.37 -1.26 -9.76
N ASN A 27 -4.09 -1.53 -8.51
CA ASN A 27 -3.36 -0.66 -7.62
C ASN A 27 -2.23 -1.41 -6.93
N SER A 28 -1.01 -0.86 -6.96
CA SER A 28 0.15 -1.34 -6.20
C SER A 28 0.60 -0.25 -5.22
N PRO A 29 0.05 -0.24 -3.99
CA PRO A 29 0.30 0.84 -3.04
C PRO A 29 1.63 0.72 -2.28
N HIS A 30 2.30 -0.44 -2.34
CA HIS A 30 3.44 -0.75 -1.49
C HIS A 30 4.69 -1.26 -2.23
N SER A 31 4.73 -1.19 -3.57
CA SER A 31 5.89 -1.61 -4.36
C SER A 31 6.97 -0.51 -4.50
N GLY A 32 6.70 0.70 -4.01
CA GLY A 32 7.62 1.82 -4.11
C GLY A 32 8.94 1.58 -3.38
N SER A 33 10.05 1.87 -4.08
CA SER A 33 11.41 1.61 -3.63
C SER A 33 12.35 2.84 -3.73
N VAL A 34 11.79 4.02 -3.97
CA VAL A 34 12.55 5.28 -3.95
C VAL A 34 12.57 5.83 -2.53
N TYR A 35 13.70 5.70 -1.87
CA TYR A 35 13.91 6.14 -0.49
C TYR A 35 14.54 7.53 -0.47
N PRO A 36 13.84 8.58 0.02
CA PRO A 36 14.43 9.90 0.17
C PRO A 36 15.69 9.88 1.05
N ALA A 37 16.71 10.66 0.68
CA ALA A 37 17.96 10.72 1.43
C ALA A 37 17.73 11.13 2.89
N GLU A 38 16.91 12.17 3.14
CA GLU A 38 16.52 12.59 4.49
C GLU A 38 15.88 11.46 5.31
N PHE A 39 15.09 10.59 4.68
CA PHE A 39 14.49 9.45 5.36
C PHE A 39 15.55 8.41 5.76
N LEU A 40 16.50 8.12 4.87
CA LEU A 40 17.59 7.20 5.17
C LEU A 40 18.48 7.73 6.30
N GLU A 41 18.79 9.01 6.31
CA GLU A 41 19.57 9.68 7.38
C GLU A 41 18.85 9.65 8.72
N ALA A 42 17.52 9.86 8.74
CA ALA A 42 16.71 9.78 9.95
C ALA A 42 16.48 8.34 10.43
N SER A 43 16.72 7.33 9.59
CA SER A 43 16.50 5.93 9.93
C SER A 43 17.63 5.38 10.82
N ARG A 44 17.25 4.59 11.84
CA ARG A 44 18.19 3.82 12.68
C ARG A 44 18.52 2.43 12.11
N ILE A 45 17.77 2.00 11.10
CA ILE A 45 17.96 0.71 10.43
C ILE A 45 18.41 0.96 8.98
N ASP A 46 19.08 -0.04 8.41
CA ASP A 46 19.57 0.05 7.03
C ASP A 46 18.45 -0.10 6.00
N VAL A 47 18.77 0.24 4.77
CA VAL A 47 17.81 0.17 3.65
C VAL A 47 17.30 -1.26 3.42
N THR A 48 18.12 -2.28 3.65
CA THR A 48 17.72 -3.69 3.49
C THR A 48 16.64 -4.06 4.49
N SER A 49 16.77 -3.57 5.72
CA SER A 49 15.76 -3.76 6.77
C SER A 49 14.47 -2.97 6.47
N LEU A 50 14.58 -1.74 5.95
CA LEU A 50 13.42 -0.96 5.51
C LEU A 50 12.66 -1.66 4.38
N ARG A 51 13.38 -2.25 3.42
CA ARG A 51 12.82 -2.98 2.29
C ARG A 51 12.00 -4.22 2.66
N ARG A 52 12.16 -4.77 3.84
CA ARG A 52 11.34 -5.90 4.32
C ARG A 52 9.86 -5.59 4.42
N SER A 53 9.48 -4.32 4.40
CA SER A 53 8.09 -3.89 4.39
C SER A 53 7.54 -3.65 2.98
N GLU A 54 8.38 -3.70 1.94
CA GLU A 54 7.93 -3.56 0.55
C GLU A 54 7.16 -4.78 0.08
N ASP A 55 6.19 -4.54 -0.77
CA ASP A 55 5.62 -5.54 -1.67
C ASP A 55 6.48 -5.59 -2.94
N SER A 56 7.73 -6.05 -2.78
CA SER A 56 8.77 -5.98 -3.82
C SER A 56 8.32 -6.64 -5.11
N PHE A 57 8.57 -5.98 -6.26
CA PHE A 57 8.25 -6.43 -7.61
C PHE A 57 6.75 -6.57 -7.94
N MET A 58 5.85 -6.14 -7.07
CA MET A 58 4.41 -6.25 -7.32
C MET A 58 4.00 -5.39 -8.52
N ASP A 59 4.55 -4.20 -8.68
CA ASP A 59 4.35 -3.32 -9.81
C ASP A 59 4.83 -3.92 -11.14
N GLU A 60 5.97 -4.64 -11.14
CA GLU A 60 6.47 -5.37 -12.30
C GLU A 60 5.56 -6.55 -12.65
N LEU A 61 5.10 -7.29 -11.65
CA LEU A 61 4.22 -8.45 -11.83
C LEU A 61 2.89 -8.06 -12.52
N ILE A 62 2.34 -6.89 -12.18
CA ILE A 62 1.08 -6.41 -12.77
C ILE A 62 1.29 -5.49 -13.99
N ALA A 63 2.52 -5.14 -14.38
CA ALA A 63 2.80 -4.19 -15.46
C ALA A 63 2.12 -4.54 -16.78
N GLY A 64 1.98 -5.84 -17.08
CA GLY A 64 1.34 -6.33 -18.31
C GLY A 64 -0.16 -6.06 -18.43
N VAL A 65 -0.86 -5.68 -17.34
CA VAL A 65 -2.33 -5.50 -17.40
C VAL A 65 -2.73 -4.22 -18.13
N SER A 66 -1.87 -3.20 -18.19
CA SER A 66 -2.14 -1.96 -18.93
C SER A 66 -2.26 -2.22 -20.43
N GLY A 67 -1.39 -3.06 -21.00
CA GLY A 67 -1.47 -3.51 -22.40
C GLY A 67 -2.71 -4.33 -22.70
N ARG A 68 -3.40 -4.84 -21.68
CA ARG A 68 -4.67 -5.57 -21.81
C ARG A 68 -5.93 -4.70 -21.62
N GLY A 69 -5.74 -3.39 -21.46
CA GLY A 69 -6.84 -2.43 -21.37
C GLY A 69 -7.29 -2.10 -19.93
N PHE A 70 -6.41 -2.28 -18.94
CA PHE A 70 -6.71 -1.97 -17.54
C PHE A 70 -5.72 -0.95 -16.97
N PRO A 71 -6.16 0.13 -16.33
CA PRO A 71 -5.26 1.09 -15.72
C PRO A 71 -4.57 0.53 -14.48
N ILE A 72 -3.35 1.00 -14.26
CA ILE A 72 -2.55 0.69 -13.07
C ILE A 72 -2.24 2.00 -12.35
N VAL A 73 -2.32 1.99 -11.02
CA VAL A 73 -1.75 3.01 -10.14
C VAL A 73 -0.64 2.35 -9.34
N ARG A 74 0.56 2.95 -9.30
CA ARG A 74 1.67 2.45 -8.50
C ARG A 74 2.37 3.60 -7.77
N VAL A 75 2.74 3.36 -6.52
CA VAL A 75 3.46 4.30 -5.67
C VAL A 75 4.96 4.14 -5.87
N ASN A 76 5.72 5.24 -5.87
CA ASN A 76 7.17 5.20 -6.03
C ASN A 76 7.92 5.26 -4.67
N PHE A 77 7.33 5.86 -3.64
CA PHE A 77 7.90 5.90 -2.28
C PHE A 77 7.58 4.64 -1.47
N PRO A 78 8.46 4.25 -0.53
CA PRO A 78 8.23 3.04 0.26
C PRO A 78 7.11 3.23 1.30
N ARG A 79 6.39 2.15 1.59
CA ARG A 79 5.35 2.17 2.62
C ARG A 79 5.90 2.49 4.02
N SER A 80 7.16 2.21 4.28
CA SER A 80 7.82 2.58 5.54
C SER A 80 7.97 4.09 5.73
N TYR A 81 7.85 4.87 4.65
CA TYR A 81 7.88 6.32 4.66
C TYR A 81 6.50 6.95 4.79
N VAL A 82 5.52 6.46 3.98
CA VAL A 82 4.09 6.78 4.05
C VAL A 82 3.29 5.56 3.62
N ASP A 83 2.45 5.02 4.50
CA ASP A 83 1.56 3.92 4.14
C ASP A 83 0.21 4.48 3.62
N VAL A 84 0.03 4.46 2.31
CA VAL A 84 -1.20 4.95 1.66
C VAL A 84 -2.40 4.02 1.84
N ASN A 85 -2.19 2.83 2.37
CA ASN A 85 -3.26 1.88 2.71
C ASN A 85 -3.67 1.96 4.20
N ARG A 86 -3.60 3.18 4.76
CA ARG A 86 -4.04 3.55 6.11
C ARG A 86 -4.97 4.74 6.05
N GLU A 87 -5.66 5.04 7.14
CA GLU A 87 -6.36 6.32 7.27
C GLU A 87 -5.33 7.48 7.29
N PRO A 88 -5.65 8.66 6.69
CA PRO A 88 -4.64 9.69 6.47
C PRO A 88 -3.92 10.19 7.73
N TYR A 89 -4.54 10.03 8.89
CA TYR A 89 -4.04 10.57 10.15
C TYR A 89 -3.99 9.53 11.28
N GLU A 90 -3.77 8.26 10.96
CA GLU A 90 -3.39 7.24 11.95
C GLU A 90 -1.94 7.48 12.39
N LEU A 91 -1.75 8.26 13.45
CA LEU A 91 -0.45 8.73 13.91
C LEU A 91 -0.16 8.29 15.35
N ASP A 92 1.00 7.67 15.58
CA ASP A 92 1.43 7.23 16.91
C ASP A 92 2.04 8.41 17.68
N PRO A 93 1.42 8.90 18.78
CA PRO A 93 1.93 10.05 19.52
C PRO A 93 3.36 9.87 20.06
N ARG A 94 3.81 8.64 20.21
CA ARG A 94 5.17 8.32 20.71
C ARG A 94 6.27 8.71 19.74
N MET A 95 5.92 8.84 18.44
CA MET A 95 6.86 9.13 17.36
C MET A 95 7.18 10.62 17.21
N PHE A 96 6.35 11.50 17.75
CA PHE A 96 6.41 12.91 17.37
C PHE A 96 6.85 13.81 18.50
N THR A 97 7.54 14.88 18.15
CA THR A 97 7.72 16.06 18.97
C THR A 97 6.54 17.01 18.72
N GLY A 98 6.05 17.64 19.77
CA GLY A 98 4.90 18.52 19.67
C GLY A 98 3.54 17.80 19.82
N ARG A 99 2.46 18.53 19.60
CA ARG A 99 1.09 18.05 19.79
C ARG A 99 0.46 17.68 18.46
N LEU A 100 -0.01 16.45 18.34
CA LEU A 100 -0.79 16.03 17.18
C LEU A 100 -2.12 16.80 17.06
N PRO A 101 -2.61 17.05 15.84
CA PRO A 101 -3.91 17.63 15.63
C PRO A 101 -5.03 16.82 16.30
N SER A 102 -6.09 17.49 16.76
CA SER A 102 -7.20 16.83 17.45
C SER A 102 -7.98 15.83 16.60
N PHE A 103 -7.86 15.92 15.27
CA PHE A 103 -8.47 14.99 14.32
C PHE A 103 -7.62 13.75 14.06
N ALA A 104 -6.39 13.66 14.60
CA ALA A 104 -5.55 12.48 14.40
C ALA A 104 -6.13 11.26 15.15
N ASN A 105 -6.19 10.13 14.45
CA ASN A 105 -6.54 8.85 15.05
C ASN A 105 -5.29 8.26 15.73
N THR A 106 -5.24 8.36 17.04
CA THR A 106 -4.10 7.92 17.86
C THR A 106 -4.36 6.61 18.61
N ARG A 107 -5.53 5.96 18.38
CA ARG A 107 -6.00 4.83 19.20
C ARG A 107 -6.32 3.56 18.40
N SER A 108 -6.12 3.58 17.08
CA SER A 108 -6.36 2.37 16.27
C SER A 108 -5.39 1.24 16.68
N MET A 109 -5.79 0.00 16.44
CA MET A 109 -4.92 -1.17 16.66
C MET A 109 -3.63 -1.07 15.83
N ARG A 110 -3.69 -0.45 14.68
CA ARG A 110 -2.53 -0.23 13.80
C ARG A 110 -1.56 0.77 14.40
N VAL A 111 -2.06 1.87 14.92
CA VAL A 111 -1.25 2.85 15.66
C VAL A 111 -0.61 2.20 16.89
N ALA A 112 -1.37 1.41 17.66
CA ALA A 112 -0.83 0.67 18.80
C ALA A 112 0.34 -0.25 18.41
N GLY A 113 0.23 -0.91 17.24
CA GLY A 113 1.28 -1.74 16.64
C GLY A 113 2.41 -0.98 15.95
N GLY A 114 2.35 0.36 15.88
CA GLY A 114 3.35 1.17 15.17
C GLY A 114 3.21 1.18 13.65
N LEU A 115 2.04 0.80 13.12
CA LEU A 115 1.75 0.63 11.69
C LEU A 115 0.73 1.68 11.19
N GLY A 116 0.82 2.91 11.65
CA GLY A 116 -0.01 4.02 11.17
C GLY A 116 0.38 4.50 9.77
N THR A 117 -0.16 5.66 9.39
CA THR A 117 0.11 6.31 8.09
C THR A 117 1.58 6.68 7.92
N ILE A 118 2.20 7.12 9.02
CA ILE A 118 3.66 7.21 9.14
C ILE A 118 4.07 6.07 10.05
N PRO A 119 4.64 4.98 9.52
CA PRO A 119 4.98 3.82 10.33
C PRO A 119 6.12 4.10 11.30
N ARG A 120 6.00 3.59 12.52
CA ARG A 120 7.07 3.61 13.51
C ARG A 120 8.00 2.41 13.38
N VAL A 121 7.46 1.30 12.94
CA VAL A 121 8.19 0.03 12.83
C VAL A 121 8.07 -0.58 11.44
N VAL A 122 9.07 -1.38 11.06
CA VAL A 122 9.01 -2.33 9.95
C VAL A 122 9.02 -3.74 10.49
N GLY A 123 8.58 -4.73 9.69
CA GLY A 123 8.68 -6.19 9.98
C GLY A 123 8.88 -6.46 11.48
N ASP A 124 9.33 -7.47 11.95
CA ASP A 124 9.62 -7.90 13.35
C ASP A 124 9.64 -6.84 14.48
N GLY A 125 8.95 -5.70 14.29
CA GLY A 125 8.84 -4.62 15.28
C GLY A 125 10.06 -3.70 15.37
N GLN A 126 10.96 -3.73 14.39
CA GLN A 126 12.14 -2.86 14.37
C GLN A 126 11.74 -1.40 14.17
N GLU A 127 12.12 -0.54 15.09
CA GLU A 127 11.87 0.91 14.99
C GLU A 127 12.65 1.53 13.84
N ILE A 128 11.97 2.35 13.06
CA ILE A 128 12.53 3.01 11.88
C ILE A 128 13.43 4.18 12.27
N TYR A 129 12.94 5.08 13.13
CA TYR A 129 13.58 6.39 13.35
C TYR A 129 14.52 6.41 14.53
N ARG A 130 15.63 7.17 14.39
CA ARG A 130 16.61 7.42 15.47
C ARG A 130 16.03 8.30 16.55
N GLU A 131 15.29 9.34 16.14
CA GLU A 131 14.70 10.37 16.97
C GLU A 131 13.22 10.54 16.65
N ARG A 132 12.51 11.28 17.48
CA ARG A 132 11.12 11.65 17.20
C ARG A 132 11.07 12.63 16.04
N LEU A 133 10.08 12.43 15.19
CA LEU A 133 9.81 13.31 14.06
C LEU A 133 9.09 14.58 14.49
N ASP A 134 9.25 15.64 13.72
CA ASP A 134 8.37 16.80 13.80
C ASP A 134 6.97 16.45 13.28
N VAL A 135 5.93 16.93 13.99
CA VAL A 135 4.54 16.76 13.55
C VAL A 135 4.30 17.39 12.19
N ASP A 136 4.86 18.58 11.93
CA ASP A 136 4.68 19.29 10.67
C ASP A 136 5.29 18.53 9.49
N GLU A 137 6.39 17.81 9.73
CA GLU A 137 6.99 16.93 8.73
C GLU A 137 6.05 15.78 8.35
N ALA A 138 5.45 15.10 9.32
CA ALA A 138 4.49 14.04 9.07
C ALA A 138 3.24 14.54 8.32
N LEU A 139 2.72 15.70 8.74
CA LEU A 139 1.57 16.33 8.07
C LEU A 139 1.92 16.72 6.63
N ARG A 140 3.13 17.23 6.40
CA ARG A 140 3.62 17.56 5.06
C ARG A 140 3.67 16.31 4.15
N ARG A 141 4.17 15.17 4.63
CA ARG A 141 4.14 13.90 3.86
C ARG A 141 2.72 13.53 3.46
N ILE A 142 1.78 13.65 4.38
CA ILE A 142 0.37 13.36 4.10
C ILE A 142 -0.18 14.30 3.02
N GLU A 143 0.14 15.60 3.09
CA GLU A 143 -0.35 16.60 2.12
C GLU A 143 0.24 16.38 0.72
N VAL A 144 1.53 16.08 0.60
CA VAL A 144 2.23 16.05 -0.69
C VAL A 144 2.30 14.66 -1.33
N LEU A 145 2.13 13.59 -0.56
CA LEU A 145 2.19 12.21 -1.08
C LEU A 145 0.85 11.50 -0.96
N TYR A 146 0.33 11.36 0.25
CA TYR A 146 -0.88 10.59 0.52
C TYR A 146 -2.12 11.18 -0.18
N LYS A 147 -2.39 12.46 0.03
CA LYS A 147 -3.60 13.10 -0.53
C LYS A 147 -3.59 13.18 -2.06
N PRO A 148 -2.48 13.53 -2.75
CA PRO A 148 -2.44 13.51 -4.21
C PRO A 148 -2.68 12.11 -4.79
N TYR A 149 -2.09 11.06 -4.20
CA TYR A 149 -2.31 9.68 -4.60
C TYR A 149 -3.80 9.31 -4.50
N HIS A 150 -4.44 9.54 -3.34
CA HIS A 150 -5.85 9.22 -3.17
C HIS A 150 -6.79 10.06 -4.05
N ARG A 151 -6.44 11.33 -4.34
CA ARG A 151 -7.18 12.13 -5.32
C ARG A 151 -7.08 11.55 -6.73
N ALA A 152 -5.91 11.06 -7.10
CA ALA A 152 -5.71 10.43 -8.40
C ALA A 152 -6.48 9.11 -8.53
N LEU A 153 -6.40 8.25 -7.51
CA LEU A 153 -7.15 7.00 -7.46
C LEU A 153 -8.67 7.24 -7.53
N ARG A 154 -9.16 8.22 -6.78
CA ARG A 154 -10.59 8.61 -6.82
C ARG A 154 -11.02 9.10 -8.20
N ARG A 155 -10.16 9.85 -8.92
CA ARG A 155 -10.46 10.28 -10.31
C ARG A 155 -10.61 9.09 -11.24
N LEU A 156 -9.74 8.09 -11.14
CA LEU A 156 -9.84 6.86 -11.94
C LEU A 156 -11.11 6.07 -11.60
N ILE A 157 -11.43 5.91 -10.32
CA ILE A 157 -12.67 5.26 -9.86
C ILE A 157 -13.91 5.96 -10.46
N ASN A 158 -13.95 7.29 -10.37
CA ASN A 158 -15.05 8.06 -10.93
C ASN A 158 -15.14 7.91 -12.47
N LYS A 159 -13.99 7.92 -13.16
CA LYS A 159 -13.92 7.71 -14.61
C LYS A 159 -14.48 6.32 -15.01
N ALA A 160 -14.06 5.27 -14.29
CA ALA A 160 -14.60 3.92 -14.51
C ALA A 160 -16.10 3.86 -14.26
N HIS A 161 -16.55 4.41 -13.14
CA HIS A 161 -17.98 4.42 -12.79
C HIS A 161 -18.82 5.18 -13.81
N GLN A 162 -18.36 6.31 -14.32
CA GLN A 162 -19.06 7.07 -15.36
C GLN A 162 -19.13 6.31 -16.68
N ALA A 163 -18.08 5.58 -17.05
CA ALA A 163 -18.03 4.86 -18.33
C ALA A 163 -18.81 3.53 -18.30
N PHE A 164 -18.86 2.85 -17.15
CA PHE A 164 -19.34 1.47 -17.05
C PHE A 164 -20.49 1.27 -16.03
N GLY A 165 -20.85 2.29 -15.26
CA GLY A 165 -21.87 2.19 -14.20
C GLY A 165 -21.39 1.48 -12.92
N THR A 166 -20.19 0.92 -12.93
CA THR A 166 -19.58 0.19 -11.79
C THR A 166 -18.06 0.33 -11.81
N VAL A 167 -17.38 -0.13 -10.75
CA VAL A 167 -15.93 -0.18 -10.69
C VAL A 167 -15.47 -1.31 -9.77
N ILE A 168 -14.39 -1.96 -10.15
CA ILE A 168 -13.66 -2.93 -9.33
C ILE A 168 -12.26 -2.39 -9.12
N LEU A 169 -11.87 -2.21 -7.87
CA LEU A 169 -10.49 -1.89 -7.48
C LEU A 169 -9.83 -3.19 -7.01
N VAL A 170 -8.76 -3.58 -7.69
CA VAL A 170 -7.90 -4.70 -7.30
C VAL A 170 -6.66 -4.15 -6.63
N ASP A 171 -6.59 -4.29 -5.32
CA ASP A 171 -5.46 -3.83 -4.53
C ASP A 171 -4.42 -4.96 -4.44
N CYS A 172 -3.29 -4.78 -5.13
CA CYS A 172 -2.28 -5.81 -5.33
C CYS A 172 -1.20 -5.70 -4.26
N HIS A 173 -1.03 -6.78 -3.50
CA HIS A 173 -0.05 -6.89 -2.44
C HIS A 173 0.77 -8.17 -2.58
N SER A 174 1.96 -8.19 -2.00
CA SER A 174 2.70 -9.41 -1.75
C SER A 174 2.78 -9.71 -0.26
N MET A 175 3.05 -10.95 0.07
CA MET A 175 3.25 -11.39 1.45
C MET A 175 4.52 -12.24 1.55
N PRO A 176 5.25 -12.23 2.69
CA PRO A 176 6.40 -13.08 2.88
C PRO A 176 6.04 -14.55 2.76
N SER A 177 6.81 -15.31 1.99
CA SER A 177 6.68 -16.76 1.88
C SER A 177 7.24 -17.51 3.11
N ILE A 178 8.13 -16.85 3.87
CA ILE A 178 8.80 -17.40 5.05
C ILE A 178 8.29 -16.62 6.28
N GLY A 179 7.99 -17.31 7.37
CA GLY A 179 7.65 -16.63 8.64
C GLY A 179 6.61 -17.34 9.47
N VAL A 180 6.50 -18.65 9.28
CA VAL A 180 5.64 -19.47 10.12
C VAL A 180 6.45 -20.61 10.68
N SER A 181 6.21 -20.99 11.93
CA SER A 181 6.86 -22.09 12.60
C SER A 181 6.81 -23.35 11.74
N ARG A 182 7.76 -24.29 11.94
CA ARG A 182 7.80 -25.56 11.20
C ARG A 182 6.50 -26.38 11.31
N ASP A 183 5.63 -26.04 12.24
CA ASP A 183 4.38 -26.74 12.55
C ASP A 183 3.15 -26.06 11.94
N GLU A 184 3.30 -24.92 11.20
CA GLU A 184 2.17 -24.28 10.52
C GLU A 184 1.95 -24.84 9.10
N PRO A 185 0.69 -24.99 8.66
CA PRO A 185 0.39 -25.44 7.32
C PRO A 185 0.99 -24.47 6.28
N ARG A 186 1.43 -25.03 5.16
CA ARG A 186 1.99 -24.27 4.03
C ARG A 186 1.07 -23.11 3.69
N ARG A 187 1.61 -21.90 3.60
CA ARG A 187 0.84 -20.72 3.18
C ARG A 187 0.30 -20.92 1.76
N PRO A 188 -0.90 -20.43 1.47
CA PRO A 188 -1.40 -20.42 0.11
C PRO A 188 -0.51 -19.54 -0.78
N ASP A 189 -0.43 -19.89 -2.06
CA ASP A 189 0.33 -19.11 -3.04
C ASP A 189 -0.34 -17.74 -3.26
N ILE A 190 -1.67 -17.70 -3.23
CA ILE A 190 -2.48 -16.48 -3.41
C ILE A 190 -3.52 -16.37 -2.29
N VAL A 191 -3.67 -15.16 -1.75
CA VAL A 191 -4.75 -14.84 -0.79
C VAL A 191 -5.69 -13.82 -1.41
N ILE A 192 -6.96 -14.16 -1.47
CA ILE A 192 -8.03 -13.27 -1.91
C ILE A 192 -8.67 -12.63 -0.68
N GLY A 193 -8.53 -11.31 -0.54
CA GLY A 193 -9.14 -10.53 0.54
C GLY A 193 -10.40 -9.80 0.05
N ASP A 194 -11.56 -10.19 0.55
CA ASP A 194 -12.85 -9.55 0.26
C ASP A 194 -13.51 -8.96 1.52
N ARG A 195 -12.74 -8.82 2.60
CA ARG A 195 -13.21 -8.38 3.92
C ARG A 195 -14.40 -9.20 4.43
N TYR A 196 -14.31 -10.51 4.29
CA TYR A 196 -15.34 -11.46 4.69
C TYR A 196 -16.68 -11.19 3.98
N GLY A 197 -16.65 -10.96 2.67
CA GLY A 197 -17.83 -10.76 1.83
C GLY A 197 -18.42 -9.34 1.88
N THR A 198 -17.69 -8.34 2.42
CA THR A 198 -18.20 -6.97 2.57
C THR A 198 -17.64 -5.97 1.58
N SER A 199 -16.57 -6.30 0.83
CA SER A 199 -15.90 -5.34 -0.05
C SER A 199 -16.30 -5.45 -1.52
N CYS A 200 -16.85 -6.58 -1.96
CA CYS A 200 -17.27 -6.80 -3.33
C CYS A 200 -18.39 -7.85 -3.43
N ALA A 201 -18.98 -7.99 -4.62
CA ALA A 201 -19.95 -9.05 -4.87
C ALA A 201 -19.29 -10.44 -4.76
N PRO A 202 -19.95 -11.43 -4.11
CA PRO A 202 -19.36 -12.77 -3.85
C PRO A 202 -18.85 -13.49 -5.11
N LEU A 203 -19.50 -13.26 -6.26
CA LEU A 203 -19.10 -13.84 -7.54
C LEU A 203 -17.66 -13.48 -7.94
N LEU A 204 -17.14 -12.30 -7.56
CA LEU A 204 -15.82 -11.86 -7.96
C LEU A 204 -14.69 -12.70 -7.32
N PRO A 205 -14.64 -12.86 -5.99
CA PRO A 205 -13.64 -13.72 -5.37
C PRO A 205 -13.80 -15.21 -5.75
N ASP A 206 -15.03 -15.70 -5.98
CA ASP A 206 -15.29 -17.07 -6.45
C ASP A 206 -14.66 -17.31 -7.81
N LEU A 207 -14.86 -16.38 -8.76
CA LEU A 207 -14.28 -16.47 -10.10
C LEU A 207 -12.74 -16.40 -10.08
N VAL A 208 -12.18 -15.52 -9.27
CA VAL A 208 -10.71 -15.42 -9.13
C VAL A 208 -10.15 -16.72 -8.55
N GLU A 209 -10.79 -17.30 -7.54
CA GLU A 209 -10.37 -18.57 -6.94
C GLU A 209 -10.42 -19.71 -7.97
N GLU A 210 -11.51 -19.83 -8.74
CA GLU A 210 -11.66 -20.83 -9.79
C GLU A 210 -10.54 -20.71 -10.84
N ILE A 211 -10.33 -19.48 -11.36
CA ILE A 211 -9.31 -19.23 -12.40
C ILE A 211 -7.90 -19.55 -11.87
N MET A 212 -7.54 -19.00 -10.72
CA MET A 212 -6.20 -19.20 -10.17
C MET A 212 -5.96 -20.64 -9.75
N GLY A 213 -6.99 -21.30 -9.21
CA GLY A 213 -6.95 -22.74 -8.91
C GLY A 213 -6.75 -23.59 -10.16
N SER A 214 -7.40 -23.26 -11.27
CA SER A 214 -7.22 -23.96 -12.56
C SER A 214 -5.79 -23.79 -13.12
N LEU A 215 -5.08 -22.74 -12.74
CA LEU A 215 -3.69 -22.51 -13.08
C LEU A 215 -2.71 -23.23 -12.15
N GLY A 216 -3.22 -23.95 -11.15
CA GLY A 216 -2.42 -24.75 -10.22
C GLY A 216 -1.98 -24.03 -8.94
N TYR A 217 -2.46 -22.82 -8.67
CA TYR A 217 -2.16 -22.10 -7.44
C TYR A 217 -3.03 -22.57 -6.28
N SER A 218 -2.43 -22.64 -5.08
CA SER A 218 -3.18 -22.84 -3.84
C SER A 218 -3.75 -21.49 -3.37
N ILE A 219 -5.05 -21.45 -3.08
CA ILE A 219 -5.78 -20.22 -2.76
C ILE A 219 -6.24 -20.22 -1.32
N GLY A 220 -6.05 -19.09 -0.64
CA GLY A 220 -6.65 -18.77 0.65
C GLY A 220 -7.62 -17.61 0.56
N ARG A 221 -8.63 -17.57 1.43
CA ARG A 221 -9.54 -16.43 1.55
C ARG A 221 -9.43 -15.76 2.91
N ASN A 222 -9.21 -14.44 2.94
CA ASN A 222 -9.20 -13.61 4.14
C ASN A 222 -8.25 -14.08 5.27
N LYS A 223 -7.37 -15.01 5.01
CA LYS A 223 -6.38 -15.52 5.96
C LYS A 223 -5.03 -15.61 5.25
N PRO A 224 -3.94 -15.28 5.94
CA PRO A 224 -3.81 -15.02 7.39
C PRO A 224 -4.04 -13.57 7.82
N TYR A 225 -4.59 -12.69 7.01
CA TYR A 225 -4.73 -11.26 7.27
C TYR A 225 -6.15 -10.83 7.63
#